data_35a3eccff84d3213090c971b7caf2c42
#
_entry.id   35a3eccff84d3213090c971b7caf2c42
#
_cell.length_a   1.000
_cell.length_b   1.000
_cell.length_c   1.000
_cell.angle_alpha   90.00
_cell.angle_beta   90.00
_cell.angle_gamma   90.00
#
_symmetry.space_group_name_H-M   'P 1'
#
loop_
_entity.id
_entity.type
_entity.pdbx_description
1 polymer ?
#
loop_
_entity_poly.entity_id
_entity_poly.type
_entity_poly.pdbx_seq_one_letter_code
_entity_poly.pdbx_strand_id
1 'polypeptide(L)'
;METLAEGLDEVVVSVSVKKNTETAVLGIQKKAVNLLDGLSAEAFKKSGSSDVASAIKSVPGVSVQGGKYVYVRGLGDRYTKSILNGVDIPGLDPDRNTIQLDIFPTNIIDNILVLKSASADLPADFTGGIVDIVTKDYPTKKEHSISLGGSYNPDMHFNENYLDYKGSSTDFLGFDNGNRSVPINRNQDIPSTFEYDPLLTAITKKFNPVLSAMKANSAMDYSFGFTTGNQYNVGEGENRLGFLASLSYKNTTTFYEGAENNFYRRNADTSVFELETDRTQTGDLGRNNVLVSGLLGTSFKTEKSKYKLNLLHIQNGESTAGYFSQTLNFTDFINFSKDNLEYTQRSITNALLSGIHSNEDASWTTEWALSPTMSKIQDKDIRT
;
A
#
# COMPACT_ATOMS: atom_id res chain seq x y z
N MET A 1 -0.69 -68.50 27.71
CA MET A 1 -1.25 -67.72 26.60
C MET A 1 -0.93 -66.28 26.92
N GLU A 2 0.16 -65.79 26.37
CA GLU A 2 0.53 -64.34 26.42
C GLU A 2 -0.05 -63.69 25.19
N THR A 3 -0.90 -62.73 25.40
CA THR A 3 -1.41 -61.86 24.35
C THR A 3 -0.43 -60.75 24.08
N LEU A 4 0.29 -60.83 22.95
CA LEU A 4 1.07 -59.73 22.41
C LEU A 4 0.07 -58.60 22.04
N ALA A 5 0.18 -57.47 22.78
CA ALA A 5 -0.43 -56.22 22.38
C ALA A 5 0.46 -55.61 21.28
N GLU A 6 0.02 -55.72 20.02
CA GLU A 6 0.60 -54.92 18.94
C GLU A 6 0.34 -53.43 19.23
N GLY A 7 1.41 -52.69 19.50
CA GLY A 7 1.33 -51.23 19.59
C GLY A 7 0.93 -50.65 18.23
N LEU A 8 -0.23 -50.02 18.19
CA LEU A 8 -0.65 -49.19 17.05
C LEU A 8 0.34 -48.02 16.96
N ASP A 9 1.10 -47.98 15.91
CA ASP A 9 1.91 -46.79 15.56
C ASP A 9 0.97 -45.59 15.48
N GLU A 10 1.23 -44.61 16.33
CA GLU A 10 0.50 -43.33 16.32
C GLU A 10 0.80 -42.61 15.03
N VAL A 11 -0.14 -42.67 14.08
CA VAL A 11 -0.03 -41.89 12.83
C VAL A 11 -0.25 -40.44 13.17
N VAL A 12 0.84 -39.72 13.44
CA VAL A 12 0.84 -38.26 13.57
C VAL A 12 0.57 -37.67 12.18
N VAL A 13 -0.69 -37.44 11.87
CA VAL A 13 -1.09 -36.68 10.69
C VAL A 13 -0.77 -35.21 10.94
N SER A 14 0.43 -34.78 10.58
CA SER A 14 0.75 -33.34 10.55
C SER A 14 0.00 -32.66 9.40
N VAL A 15 -1.21 -32.18 9.67
CA VAL A 15 -1.98 -31.38 8.73
C VAL A 15 -1.33 -29.98 8.69
N SER A 16 -0.62 -29.69 7.62
CA SER A 16 -0.18 -28.33 7.32
C SER A 16 -1.43 -27.51 6.94
N VAL A 17 -1.93 -26.74 7.89
CA VAL A 17 -3.09 -25.86 7.68
C VAL A 17 -2.67 -24.72 6.77
N LYS A 18 -3.27 -24.61 5.59
CA LYS A 18 -3.11 -23.45 4.70
C LYS A 18 -3.65 -22.23 5.43
N LYS A 19 -2.84 -21.19 5.62
CA LYS A 19 -3.22 -19.95 6.32
C LYS A 19 -4.07 -18.99 5.47
N ASN A 20 -4.16 -19.22 4.17
CA ASN A 20 -4.75 -18.33 3.15
C ASN A 20 -6.24 -18.62 2.85
N THR A 21 -6.87 -19.52 3.59
CA THR A 21 -8.27 -19.90 3.41
C THR A 21 -9.16 -19.22 4.45
N GLU A 22 -10.45 -19.07 4.14
CA GLU A 22 -11.45 -18.56 5.10
C GLU A 22 -11.51 -19.41 6.37
N THR A 23 -11.44 -20.75 6.23
CA THR A 23 -11.43 -21.68 7.37
C THR A 23 -10.21 -21.46 8.27
N ALA A 24 -9.05 -21.15 7.69
CA ALA A 24 -7.84 -20.87 8.48
C ALA A 24 -7.98 -19.57 9.28
N VAL A 25 -8.52 -18.52 8.68
CA VAL A 25 -8.78 -17.25 9.36
C VAL A 25 -9.80 -17.42 10.48
N LEU A 26 -10.90 -18.16 10.24
CA LEU A 26 -11.85 -18.53 11.28
C LEU A 26 -11.22 -19.35 12.41
N GLY A 27 -10.24 -20.20 12.08
CA GLY A 27 -9.47 -20.95 13.07
C GLY A 27 -8.59 -20.03 13.94
N ILE A 28 -7.99 -18.99 13.35
CA ILE A 28 -7.25 -17.96 14.08
C ILE A 28 -8.19 -17.18 14.99
N GLN A 29 -9.36 -16.73 14.47
CA GLN A 29 -10.37 -16.01 15.25
C GLN A 29 -10.86 -16.81 16.47
N LYS A 30 -11.13 -18.09 16.29
CA LYS A 30 -11.59 -18.98 17.39
C LYS A 30 -10.55 -19.17 18.49
N LYS A 31 -9.27 -19.12 18.16
CA LYS A 31 -8.15 -19.28 19.11
C LYS A 31 -7.67 -17.96 19.70
N ALA A 32 -8.04 -16.83 19.09
CA ALA A 32 -7.62 -15.52 19.54
C ALA A 32 -8.26 -15.19 20.90
N VAL A 33 -7.45 -14.69 21.82
CA VAL A 33 -7.90 -14.10 23.10
C VAL A 33 -8.55 -12.74 22.84
N ASN A 34 -8.13 -12.09 21.76
CA ASN A 34 -8.54 -10.77 21.36
C ASN A 34 -9.78 -10.82 20.46
N LEU A 35 -10.57 -9.74 20.47
CA LEU A 35 -11.59 -9.53 19.44
C LEU A 35 -10.89 -9.27 18.11
N LEU A 36 -10.95 -10.24 17.20
CA LEU A 36 -10.25 -10.25 15.93
C LEU A 36 -11.21 -10.58 14.78
N ASP A 37 -11.14 -9.81 13.72
CA ASP A 37 -11.70 -10.14 12.41
C ASP A 37 -10.59 -10.32 11.40
N GLY A 38 -10.81 -11.11 10.38
CA GLY A 38 -9.79 -11.36 9.37
C GLY A 38 -10.36 -11.61 7.98
N LEU A 39 -9.54 -11.34 6.99
CA LEU A 39 -9.79 -11.62 5.58
C LEU A 39 -8.68 -12.49 5.02
N SER A 40 -9.04 -13.57 4.34
CA SER A 40 -8.09 -14.46 3.69
C SER A 40 -7.76 -14.04 2.26
N ALA A 41 -6.65 -14.55 1.70
CA ALA A 41 -6.35 -14.41 0.28
C ALA A 41 -7.46 -14.97 -0.62
N GLU A 42 -8.20 -15.97 -0.16
CA GLU A 42 -9.36 -16.50 -0.87
C GLU A 42 -10.49 -15.47 -0.95
N ALA A 43 -10.78 -14.77 0.15
CA ALA A 43 -11.76 -13.69 0.18
C ALA A 43 -11.39 -12.53 -0.77
N PHE A 44 -10.10 -12.16 -0.86
CA PHE A 44 -9.63 -11.14 -1.81
C PHE A 44 -9.91 -11.54 -3.26
N LYS A 45 -9.66 -12.80 -3.62
CA LYS A 45 -9.93 -13.31 -4.97
C LYS A 45 -11.43 -13.31 -5.30
N LYS A 46 -12.27 -13.67 -4.35
CA LYS A 46 -13.74 -13.67 -4.53
C LYS A 46 -14.29 -12.24 -4.69
N SER A 47 -13.76 -11.27 -3.94
CA SER A 47 -14.19 -9.86 -4.02
C SER A 47 -13.58 -9.09 -5.19
N GLY A 48 -12.58 -9.65 -5.88
CA GLY A 48 -11.83 -8.95 -6.93
C GLY A 48 -10.98 -7.78 -6.41
N SER A 49 -10.71 -7.74 -5.10
CA SER A 49 -9.92 -6.66 -4.50
C SER A 49 -8.47 -6.75 -4.92
N SER A 50 -7.92 -5.67 -5.48
CA SER A 50 -6.57 -5.60 -6.03
C SER A 50 -5.50 -5.17 -5.03
N ASP A 51 -5.91 -4.50 -3.95
CA ASP A 51 -5.05 -4.00 -2.88
C ASP A 51 -5.73 -4.15 -1.51
N VAL A 52 -4.94 -3.99 -0.44
CA VAL A 52 -5.42 -4.16 0.94
C VAL A 52 -6.45 -3.10 1.32
N ALA A 53 -6.32 -1.85 0.83
CA ALA A 53 -7.28 -0.80 1.14
C ALA A 53 -8.69 -1.10 0.59
N SER A 54 -8.77 -1.70 -0.60
CA SER A 54 -10.04 -2.14 -1.18
C SER A 54 -10.61 -3.36 -0.46
N ALA A 55 -9.76 -4.32 -0.11
CA ALA A 55 -10.16 -5.55 0.56
C ALA A 55 -10.71 -5.32 1.97
N ILE A 56 -10.04 -4.48 2.76
CA ILE A 56 -10.35 -4.30 4.19
C ILE A 56 -11.70 -3.61 4.44
N LYS A 57 -12.27 -2.95 3.43
CA LYS A 57 -13.62 -2.35 3.50
C LYS A 57 -14.73 -3.36 3.80
N SER A 58 -14.49 -4.64 3.50
CA SER A 58 -15.43 -5.72 3.80
C SER A 58 -15.41 -6.20 5.26
N VAL A 59 -14.41 -5.76 6.06
CA VAL A 59 -14.32 -6.09 7.48
C VAL A 59 -15.32 -5.25 8.28
N PRO A 60 -16.19 -5.85 9.11
CA PRO A 60 -17.14 -5.10 9.93
C PRO A 60 -16.44 -4.08 10.83
N GLY A 61 -16.98 -2.85 10.89
CA GLY A 61 -16.43 -1.76 11.71
C GLY A 61 -15.10 -1.18 11.22
N VAL A 62 -14.74 -1.45 9.97
CA VAL A 62 -13.60 -0.84 9.28
C VAL A 62 -14.09 0.05 8.15
N SER A 63 -13.52 1.23 8.04
CA SER A 63 -13.72 2.14 6.91
C SER A 63 -12.37 2.64 6.39
N VAL A 64 -12.35 3.09 5.14
CA VAL A 64 -11.14 3.60 4.48
C VAL A 64 -11.39 5.00 3.97
N GLN A 65 -10.60 5.95 4.44
CA GLN A 65 -10.67 7.35 4.02
C GLN A 65 -9.66 7.62 2.89
N GLY A 66 -10.11 8.37 1.89
CA GLY A 66 -9.27 8.73 0.73
C GLY A 66 -8.75 7.53 -0.08
N GLY A 67 -9.35 6.34 0.11
CA GLY A 67 -8.88 5.12 -0.52
C GLY A 67 -7.55 4.56 0.03
N LYS A 68 -6.98 5.17 1.05
CA LYS A 68 -5.60 4.90 1.53
C LYS A 68 -5.53 4.56 3.01
N TYR A 69 -6.24 5.31 3.86
CA TYR A 69 -6.10 5.26 5.32
C TYR A 69 -7.23 4.50 5.99
N VAL A 70 -6.88 3.58 6.87
CA VAL A 70 -7.85 2.75 7.59
C VAL A 70 -8.32 3.41 8.88
N TYR A 71 -9.61 3.30 9.15
CA TYR A 71 -10.28 3.67 10.38
C TYR A 71 -10.94 2.44 10.98
N VAL A 72 -10.64 2.13 12.22
CA VAL A 72 -11.25 1.02 12.94
C VAL A 72 -12.20 1.58 14.00
N ARG A 73 -13.47 1.16 13.95
CA ARG A 73 -14.54 1.65 14.86
C ARG A 73 -14.73 3.18 14.82
N GLY A 74 -14.52 3.80 13.66
CA GLY A 74 -14.58 5.24 13.49
C GLY A 74 -13.39 6.03 14.04
N LEU A 75 -12.38 5.34 14.60
CA LEU A 75 -11.16 5.96 15.09
C LEU A 75 -10.09 5.94 13.99
N GLY A 76 -9.56 7.13 13.68
CA GLY A 76 -8.61 7.33 12.61
C GLY A 76 -7.18 6.99 12.97
N ASP A 77 -6.28 7.49 12.14
CA ASP A 77 -4.84 7.22 12.12
C ASP A 77 -4.11 7.46 13.45
N ARG A 78 -4.60 8.38 14.29
CA ARG A 78 -4.01 8.63 15.62
C ARG A 78 -4.26 7.47 16.61
N TYR A 79 -5.30 6.66 16.36
CA TYR A 79 -5.78 5.62 17.27
C TYR A 79 -5.72 4.23 16.65
N THR A 80 -5.50 4.14 15.34
CA THR A 80 -5.39 2.90 14.61
C THR A 80 -3.95 2.68 14.16
N LYS A 81 -3.44 1.47 14.29
CA LYS A 81 -2.07 1.11 13.92
C LYS A 81 -2.06 0.07 12.81
N SER A 82 -1.05 0.12 11.95
CA SER A 82 -0.80 -0.91 10.95
C SER A 82 0.53 -1.58 11.22
N ILE A 83 0.54 -2.91 11.18
CA ILE A 83 1.73 -3.74 11.37
C ILE A 83 1.88 -4.70 10.19
N LEU A 84 3.07 -5.23 9.99
CA LEU A 84 3.39 -6.18 8.93
C LEU A 84 3.99 -7.44 9.53
N ASN A 85 3.30 -8.59 9.35
CA ASN A 85 3.70 -9.86 9.93
C ASN A 85 3.92 -9.79 11.46
N GLY A 86 3.05 -9.09 12.17
CA GLY A 86 3.13 -8.92 13.62
C GLY A 86 4.17 -7.90 14.11
N VAL A 87 4.91 -7.25 13.20
CA VAL A 87 5.96 -6.27 13.55
C VAL A 87 5.55 -4.87 13.09
N ASP A 88 5.88 -3.87 13.89
CA ASP A 88 5.61 -2.47 13.60
C ASP A 88 6.33 -2.00 12.33
N ILE A 89 5.66 -1.20 11.53
CA ILE A 89 6.21 -0.58 10.33
C ILE A 89 5.98 0.93 10.34
N PRO A 90 7.00 1.73 9.97
CA PRO A 90 6.86 3.18 9.95
C PRO A 90 5.84 3.62 8.88
N GLY A 91 5.01 4.60 9.21
CA GLY A 91 4.11 5.27 8.26
C GLY A 91 4.89 5.91 7.11
N LEU A 92 4.23 6.11 5.99
CA LEU A 92 4.79 6.85 4.84
C LEU A 92 4.57 8.36 4.98
N ASP A 93 3.47 8.75 5.59
CA ASP A 93 3.08 10.15 5.77
C ASP A 93 3.62 10.64 7.13
N PRO A 94 4.42 11.73 7.18
CA PRO A 94 4.98 12.24 8.43
C PRO A 94 3.92 12.75 9.41
N ASP A 95 2.74 13.11 8.92
CA ASP A 95 1.63 13.64 9.71
C ASP A 95 0.65 12.56 10.19
N ARG A 96 0.89 11.28 9.81
CA ARG A 96 -0.01 10.15 10.07
C ARG A 96 0.72 8.90 10.54
N ASN A 97 0.18 8.27 11.57
CA ASN A 97 0.76 7.05 12.15
C ASN A 97 0.39 5.76 11.37
N THR A 98 -0.67 5.80 10.55
CA THR A 98 -1.08 4.64 9.77
C THR A 98 -0.41 4.61 8.41
N ILE A 99 -0.05 3.41 7.98
CA ILE A 99 0.44 3.21 6.64
C ILE A 99 -0.69 3.31 5.61
N GLN A 100 -0.36 3.74 4.42
CA GLN A 100 -1.29 3.75 3.30
C GLN A 100 -1.47 2.32 2.77
N LEU A 101 -2.69 1.77 2.90
CA LEU A 101 -2.96 0.37 2.57
C LEU A 101 -3.14 0.10 1.07
N ASP A 102 -3.32 1.13 0.26
CA ASP A 102 -3.45 1.06 -1.21
C ASP A 102 -2.19 0.56 -1.92
N ILE A 103 -1.03 0.66 -1.27
CA ILE A 103 0.24 0.22 -1.83
C ILE A 103 0.53 -1.28 -1.62
N PHE A 104 -0.27 -1.99 -0.82
CA PHE A 104 -0.11 -3.44 -0.61
C PHE A 104 -1.01 -4.22 -1.58
N PRO A 105 -0.47 -4.82 -2.65
CA PRO A 105 -1.25 -5.62 -3.57
C PRO A 105 -1.64 -6.95 -2.93
N THR A 106 -2.87 -7.40 -3.15
CA THR A 106 -3.41 -8.62 -2.52
C THR A 106 -2.70 -9.92 -2.93
N ASN A 107 -1.99 -9.91 -4.07
CA ASN A 107 -1.28 -11.10 -4.54
C ASN A 107 -0.06 -11.50 -3.69
N ILE A 108 0.52 -10.58 -2.89
CA ILE A 108 1.62 -10.89 -1.96
C ILE A 108 1.13 -11.15 -0.53
N ILE A 109 -0.18 -11.00 -0.27
CA ILE A 109 -0.79 -11.09 1.04
C ILE A 109 -1.45 -12.47 1.21
N ASP A 110 -1.30 -13.06 2.39
CA ASP A 110 -1.92 -14.31 2.82
C ASP A 110 -3.25 -14.05 3.52
N ASN A 111 -3.23 -13.12 4.46
CA ASN A 111 -4.42 -12.64 5.17
C ASN A 111 -4.20 -11.23 5.74
N ILE A 112 -5.31 -10.60 6.12
CA ILE A 112 -5.34 -9.35 6.87
C ILE A 112 -6.08 -9.65 8.17
N LEU A 113 -5.48 -9.32 9.31
CA LEU A 113 -6.09 -9.47 10.62
C LEU A 113 -6.37 -8.09 11.21
N VAL A 114 -7.58 -7.88 11.70
CA VAL A 114 -7.99 -6.63 12.36
C VAL A 114 -8.26 -6.93 13.82
N LEU A 115 -7.30 -6.58 14.67
CA LEU A 115 -7.38 -6.75 16.11
C LEU A 115 -8.09 -5.54 16.72
N LYS A 116 -9.18 -5.77 17.42
CA LYS A 116 -10.07 -4.73 17.95
C LYS A 116 -10.01 -4.60 19.47
N SER A 117 -9.24 -5.42 20.15
CA SER A 117 -8.97 -5.31 21.58
C SER A 117 -7.49 -5.46 21.87
N ALA A 118 -7.02 -4.84 22.94
CA ALA A 118 -5.63 -4.89 23.36
C ALA A 118 -5.31 -6.23 24.06
N SER A 119 -4.05 -6.65 23.94
CA SER A 119 -3.44 -7.73 24.74
C SER A 119 -1.98 -7.39 25.02
N ALA A 120 -1.38 -8.12 25.94
CA ALA A 120 -0.03 -7.81 26.44
C ALA A 120 1.09 -8.00 25.38
N ASP A 121 0.83 -8.76 24.33
CA ASP A 121 1.73 -9.03 23.20
C ASP A 121 1.66 -7.97 22.08
N LEU A 122 0.70 -7.03 22.17
CA LEU A 122 0.52 -5.98 21.17
C LEU A 122 1.16 -4.65 21.60
N PRO A 123 1.54 -3.78 20.62
CA PRO A 123 1.96 -2.42 20.94
C PRO A 123 0.90 -1.68 21.77
N ALA A 124 1.34 -0.85 22.74
CA ALA A 124 0.43 -0.14 23.65
C ALA A 124 -0.10 1.21 23.08
N ASP A 125 0.33 1.61 21.90
CA ASP A 125 0.07 2.92 21.29
C ASP A 125 -1.13 2.96 20.34
N PHE A 126 -2.16 2.14 20.60
CA PHE A 126 -3.42 2.15 19.86
C PHE A 126 -4.65 2.04 20.78
N THR A 127 -5.80 2.51 20.30
CA THR A 127 -7.10 2.39 20.97
C THR A 127 -8.23 1.96 20.03
N GLY A 128 -8.15 2.26 18.76
CA GLY A 128 -9.14 1.88 17.74
C GLY A 128 -9.02 0.43 17.31
N GLY A 129 -7.82 0.04 16.92
CA GLY A 129 -7.48 -1.31 16.49
C GLY A 129 -6.15 -1.37 15.78
N ILE A 130 -5.68 -2.60 15.56
CA ILE A 130 -4.47 -2.89 14.79
C ILE A 130 -4.88 -3.63 13.51
N VAL A 131 -4.29 -3.22 12.39
CA VAL A 131 -4.38 -3.94 11.11
C VAL A 131 -3.06 -4.64 10.86
N ASP A 132 -3.03 -5.96 11.00
CA ASP A 132 -1.86 -6.78 10.66
C ASP A 132 -1.97 -7.31 9.23
N ILE A 133 -1.01 -6.93 8.40
CA ILE A 133 -0.88 -7.37 7.02
C ILE A 133 0.07 -8.56 7.01
N VAL A 134 -0.47 -9.75 6.79
CA VAL A 134 0.33 -10.98 6.78
C VAL A 134 0.70 -11.34 5.35
N THR A 135 1.99 -11.31 5.04
CA THR A 135 2.50 -11.68 3.71
C THR A 135 2.49 -13.20 3.52
N LYS A 136 2.42 -13.62 2.26
CA LYS A 136 2.47 -15.04 1.89
C LYS A 136 3.69 -15.74 2.48
N ASP A 137 3.45 -16.98 2.91
CA ASP A 137 4.49 -17.92 3.31
C ASP A 137 4.76 -18.93 2.18
N TYR A 138 5.84 -19.69 2.29
CA TYR A 138 6.16 -20.73 1.30
C TYR A 138 5.06 -21.81 1.29
N PRO A 139 4.70 -22.31 0.11
CA PRO A 139 3.69 -23.35 -0.01
C PRO A 139 4.24 -24.73 0.39
N THR A 140 3.36 -25.60 0.89
CA THR A 140 3.70 -26.98 1.26
C THR A 140 3.93 -27.91 0.06
N LYS A 141 3.48 -27.50 -1.12
CA LYS A 141 3.65 -28.20 -2.40
C LYS A 141 4.07 -27.20 -3.45
N LYS A 142 4.72 -27.66 -4.50
CA LYS A 142 5.07 -26.81 -5.65
C LYS A 142 3.83 -26.09 -6.17
N GLU A 143 3.89 -24.77 -6.18
CA GLU A 143 2.79 -23.90 -6.61
C GLU A 143 3.33 -22.83 -7.57
N HIS A 144 2.60 -22.63 -8.67
CA HIS A 144 2.78 -21.50 -9.58
C HIS A 144 1.42 -20.85 -9.77
N SER A 145 1.39 -19.54 -9.68
CA SER A 145 0.19 -18.76 -9.88
C SER A 145 0.48 -17.57 -10.77
N ILE A 146 -0.32 -17.39 -11.81
CA ILE A 146 -0.34 -16.19 -12.64
C ILE A 146 -1.72 -15.58 -12.46
N SER A 147 -1.76 -14.29 -12.22
CA SER A 147 -3.00 -13.51 -12.15
C SER A 147 -2.94 -12.37 -13.15
N LEU A 148 -4.00 -12.20 -13.92
CA LEU A 148 -4.24 -11.09 -14.82
C LEU A 148 -5.54 -10.43 -14.37
N GLY A 149 -5.54 -9.14 -14.22
CA GLY A 149 -6.71 -8.35 -13.85
C GLY A 149 -6.86 -7.15 -14.77
N GLY A 150 -8.09 -6.76 -15.01
CA GLY A 150 -8.44 -5.55 -15.73
C GLY A 150 -9.74 -4.98 -15.20
N SER A 151 -9.87 -3.66 -15.21
CA SER A 151 -11.08 -2.94 -14.85
C SER A 151 -11.38 -1.88 -15.89
N TYR A 152 -12.63 -1.73 -16.22
CA TYR A 152 -13.10 -0.74 -17.18
C TYR A 152 -14.25 0.08 -16.61
N ASN A 153 -14.09 1.39 -16.65
CA ASN A 153 -15.13 2.36 -16.34
C ASN A 153 -15.30 3.27 -17.56
N PRO A 154 -16.47 3.31 -18.21
CA PRO A 154 -16.70 4.10 -19.43
C PRO A 154 -16.51 5.60 -19.24
N ASP A 155 -16.71 6.12 -18.02
CA ASP A 155 -16.55 7.56 -17.73
C ASP A 155 -15.08 7.97 -17.54
N MET A 156 -14.19 7.02 -17.29
CA MET A 156 -12.78 7.27 -16.96
C MET A 156 -11.79 6.76 -18.01
N HIS A 157 -12.10 5.61 -18.63
CA HIS A 157 -11.17 4.90 -19.50
C HIS A 157 -11.47 5.11 -20.98
N PHE A 158 -10.40 5.17 -21.78
CA PHE A 158 -10.44 5.49 -23.21
C PHE A 158 -11.09 6.86 -23.48
N ASN A 159 -10.94 7.78 -22.54
CA ASN A 159 -11.46 9.14 -22.61
C ASN A 159 -10.40 10.07 -23.23
N GLU A 160 -10.74 10.74 -24.34
CA GLU A 160 -9.84 11.67 -25.04
C GLU A 160 -9.63 13.00 -24.30
N ASN A 161 -10.47 13.30 -23.31
CA ASN A 161 -10.33 14.48 -22.45
C ASN A 161 -9.43 14.22 -21.22
N TYR A 162 -8.95 12.98 -21.03
CA TYR A 162 -8.05 12.66 -19.94
C TYR A 162 -6.84 13.59 -19.95
N LEU A 163 -6.49 14.08 -18.74
CA LEU A 163 -5.35 14.96 -18.56
C LEU A 163 -4.14 14.19 -18.08
N ASP A 164 -3.01 14.43 -18.70
CA ASP A 164 -1.71 13.90 -18.33
C ASP A 164 -0.65 14.98 -18.55
N TYR A 165 0.60 14.73 -18.18
CA TYR A 165 1.74 15.56 -18.53
C TYR A 165 2.97 14.72 -18.78
N LYS A 166 3.91 15.26 -19.57
CA LYS A 166 5.12 14.54 -19.92
C LYS A 166 6.03 14.37 -18.71
N GLY A 167 6.09 13.16 -18.20
CA GLY A 167 6.88 12.77 -17.06
C GLY A 167 8.22 12.13 -17.41
N SER A 168 8.69 11.26 -16.51
CA SER A 168 9.92 10.49 -16.63
C SER A 168 9.70 9.22 -17.46
N SER A 169 10.75 8.75 -18.14
CA SER A 169 10.72 7.47 -18.87
C SER A 169 10.58 6.25 -17.96
N THR A 170 10.68 6.41 -16.65
CA THR A 170 10.57 5.34 -15.65
C THR A 170 9.27 5.41 -14.85
N ASP A 171 8.36 6.32 -15.16
CA ASP A 171 7.07 6.46 -14.47
C ASP A 171 6.24 5.16 -14.52
N PHE A 172 6.38 4.37 -15.61
CA PHE A 172 5.73 3.07 -15.73
C PHE A 172 6.23 2.02 -14.71
N LEU A 173 7.34 2.26 -14.03
CA LEU A 173 7.85 1.46 -12.91
C LEU A 173 7.58 2.11 -11.54
N GLY A 174 6.87 3.24 -11.52
CA GLY A 174 6.51 3.94 -10.31
C GLY A 174 7.63 4.77 -9.67
N PHE A 175 8.69 5.13 -10.41
CA PHE A 175 9.75 6.01 -9.92
C PHE A 175 10.26 6.99 -10.97
N ASP A 176 10.73 8.16 -10.51
CA ASP A 176 11.34 9.18 -11.34
C ASP A 176 12.85 8.94 -11.52
N ASN A 177 13.35 9.07 -12.76
CA ASN A 177 14.78 8.90 -13.10
C ASN A 177 15.62 10.18 -12.90
N GLY A 178 15.09 11.20 -12.25
CA GLY A 178 15.71 12.49 -12.03
C GLY A 178 15.20 13.60 -12.94
N ASN A 179 14.27 13.33 -13.84
CA ASN A 179 13.69 14.32 -14.76
C ASN A 179 12.94 15.44 -14.02
N ARG A 180 12.45 15.18 -12.82
CA ARG A 180 11.74 16.11 -11.93
C ARG A 180 12.63 16.67 -10.83
N SER A 181 13.93 16.39 -10.86
CA SER A 181 14.87 16.91 -9.85
C SER A 181 15.10 18.40 -10.02
N VAL A 182 15.23 19.12 -8.91
CA VAL A 182 15.67 20.53 -8.91
C VAL A 182 17.12 20.57 -9.40
N PRO A 183 17.41 21.23 -10.53
CA PRO A 183 18.71 21.14 -11.22
C PRO A 183 19.78 22.07 -10.65
N ILE A 184 19.62 22.48 -9.40
CA ILE A 184 20.55 23.38 -8.69
C ILE A 184 20.94 22.76 -7.35
N ASN A 185 22.13 23.07 -6.88
CA ASN A 185 22.57 22.69 -5.55
C ASN A 185 21.85 23.51 -4.47
N ARG A 186 21.55 22.88 -3.32
CA ARG A 186 20.86 23.52 -2.19
C ARG A 186 21.51 24.84 -1.71
N ASN A 187 22.82 24.93 -1.82
CA ASN A 187 23.61 26.10 -1.38
C ASN A 187 24.07 26.96 -2.55
N GLN A 188 23.49 26.83 -3.74
CA GLN A 188 23.85 27.66 -4.88
C GLN A 188 23.19 29.02 -4.74
N ASP A 189 23.97 30.07 -4.83
CA ASP A 189 23.46 31.44 -4.91
C ASP A 189 22.70 31.63 -6.22
N ILE A 190 21.49 32.14 -6.10
CA ILE A 190 20.63 32.46 -7.23
C ILE A 190 20.60 33.97 -7.37
N PRO A 191 21.07 34.51 -8.51
CA PRO A 191 21.08 35.98 -8.75
C PRO A 191 19.64 36.52 -8.70
N SER A 192 19.51 37.77 -8.27
CA SER A 192 18.26 38.51 -8.33
C SER A 192 17.83 38.74 -9.78
N THR A 193 16.51 38.70 -10.03
CA THR A 193 15.96 39.04 -11.37
C THR A 193 16.29 40.44 -11.83
N PHE A 194 16.60 41.38 -10.89
CA PHE A 194 16.96 42.75 -11.19
C PHE A 194 18.43 42.95 -11.57
N GLU A 195 19.28 41.95 -11.35
CA GLU A 195 20.73 42.03 -11.65
C GLU A 195 21.06 41.71 -13.12
N TYR A 196 20.09 41.20 -13.89
CA TYR A 196 20.26 40.78 -15.29
C TYR A 196 21.44 39.80 -15.50
N ASP A 197 21.79 39.01 -14.51
CA ASP A 197 22.87 38.05 -14.55
C ASP A 197 22.55 36.89 -15.54
N PRO A 198 23.43 36.60 -16.52
CA PRO A 198 23.29 35.48 -17.43
C PRO A 198 23.17 34.11 -16.71
N LEU A 199 23.69 34.01 -15.48
CA LEU A 199 23.60 32.81 -14.63
C LEU A 199 22.15 32.46 -14.31
N LEU A 200 21.27 33.45 -14.08
CA LEU A 200 19.84 33.22 -13.84
C LEU A 200 19.20 32.54 -15.04
N THR A 201 19.49 33.02 -16.27
CA THR A 201 19.00 32.38 -17.49
C THR A 201 19.54 30.95 -17.66
N ALA A 202 20.80 30.72 -17.35
CA ALA A 202 21.42 29.40 -17.42
C ALA A 202 20.81 28.42 -16.40
N ILE A 203 20.49 28.88 -15.20
CA ILE A 203 19.78 28.13 -14.17
C ILE A 203 18.37 27.78 -14.64
N THR A 204 17.62 28.78 -15.10
CA THR A 204 16.22 28.60 -15.56
C THR A 204 16.10 27.55 -16.67
N LYS A 205 17.03 27.58 -17.64
CA LYS A 205 17.07 26.60 -18.76
C LYS A 205 17.33 25.15 -18.32
N LYS A 206 17.80 24.91 -17.11
CA LYS A 206 18.00 23.55 -16.58
C LYS A 206 16.72 22.93 -16.02
N PHE A 207 15.72 23.74 -15.69
CA PHE A 207 14.45 23.22 -15.18
C PHE A 207 13.65 22.54 -16.29
N ASN A 208 12.89 21.52 -15.92
CA ASN A 208 11.95 20.87 -16.82
C ASN A 208 10.89 21.88 -17.28
N PRO A 209 10.75 22.14 -18.60
CA PRO A 209 9.86 23.19 -19.10
C PRO A 209 8.38 22.80 -19.16
N VAL A 210 7.99 21.60 -18.74
CA VAL A 210 6.60 21.15 -18.71
C VAL A 210 5.87 21.87 -17.59
N LEU A 211 4.96 22.79 -17.91
CA LEU A 211 4.24 23.64 -16.96
C LEU A 211 2.71 23.49 -17.06
N SER A 212 2.20 22.71 -18.01
CA SER A 212 0.76 22.55 -18.20
C SER A 212 0.37 21.10 -18.42
N ALA A 213 -0.86 20.80 -18.02
CA ALA A 213 -1.52 19.55 -18.33
C ALA A 213 -1.85 19.49 -19.85
N MET A 214 -1.83 18.30 -20.40
CA MET A 214 -2.14 18.03 -21.80
C MET A 214 -3.20 16.96 -21.92
N LYS A 215 -4.07 17.06 -22.91
CA LYS A 215 -5.01 15.99 -23.23
C LYS A 215 -4.27 14.78 -23.73
N ALA A 216 -4.63 13.63 -23.18
CA ALA A 216 -4.12 12.32 -23.56
C ALA A 216 -5.29 11.33 -23.63
N ASN A 217 -5.02 10.12 -24.09
CA ASN A 217 -6.02 9.06 -24.06
C ASN A 217 -5.75 8.17 -22.85
N SER A 218 -6.72 8.04 -21.95
CA SER A 218 -6.61 7.19 -20.77
C SER A 218 -6.64 5.71 -21.15
N ALA A 219 -5.82 4.90 -20.48
CA ALA A 219 -5.87 3.45 -20.59
C ALA A 219 -6.87 2.86 -19.56
N MET A 220 -7.33 1.63 -19.81
CA MET A 220 -8.03 0.85 -18.78
C MET A 220 -7.08 0.43 -17.67
N ASP A 221 -7.62 0.11 -16.50
CA ASP A 221 -6.84 -0.48 -15.43
C ASP A 221 -6.36 -1.87 -15.81
N TYR A 222 -5.13 -2.20 -15.46
CA TYR A 222 -4.60 -3.54 -15.63
C TYR A 222 -3.62 -3.92 -14.52
N SER A 223 -3.57 -5.21 -14.24
CA SER A 223 -2.66 -5.77 -13.26
C SER A 223 -2.11 -7.12 -13.71
N PHE A 224 -0.89 -7.39 -13.30
CA PHE A 224 -0.22 -8.65 -13.49
C PHE A 224 0.35 -9.12 -12.17
N GLY A 225 0.21 -10.40 -11.86
CA GLY A 225 0.80 -11.03 -10.69
C GLY A 225 1.40 -12.38 -11.04
N PHE A 226 2.59 -12.65 -10.55
CA PHE A 226 3.25 -13.95 -10.64
C PHE A 226 3.71 -14.37 -9.26
N THR A 227 3.41 -15.61 -8.88
CA THR A 227 3.88 -16.19 -7.63
C THR A 227 4.36 -17.61 -7.90
N THR A 228 5.52 -17.95 -7.39
CA THR A 228 6.07 -19.32 -7.44
C THR A 228 6.66 -19.68 -6.10
N GLY A 229 6.51 -20.93 -5.71
CA GLY A 229 7.09 -21.45 -4.49
C GLY A 229 7.13 -22.96 -4.46
N ASN A 230 7.96 -23.48 -3.59
CA ASN A 230 8.08 -24.92 -3.36
C ASN A 230 8.70 -25.18 -2.00
N GLN A 231 8.64 -26.43 -1.59
CA GLN A 231 9.29 -26.95 -0.40
C GLN A 231 10.04 -28.22 -0.78
N TYR A 232 11.24 -28.38 -0.27
CA TYR A 232 12.11 -29.52 -0.49
C TYR A 232 12.50 -30.16 0.84
N ASN A 233 12.56 -31.48 0.88
CA ASN A 233 13.20 -32.21 1.99
C ASN A 233 14.71 -32.11 1.85
N VAL A 234 15.41 -31.86 2.94
CA VAL A 234 16.88 -31.66 2.95
C VAL A 234 17.49 -32.63 3.95
N GLY A 235 18.35 -33.54 3.44
CA GLY A 235 18.97 -34.54 4.26
C GLY A 235 18.05 -35.69 4.70
N GLU A 236 18.49 -36.42 5.70
CA GLU A 236 17.68 -37.47 6.38
C GLU A 236 16.88 -36.83 7.51
N GLY A 237 15.59 -37.18 7.64
CA GLY A 237 14.71 -36.67 8.66
C GLY A 237 13.66 -35.63 8.15
N GLU A 238 13.09 -34.84 9.05
CA GLU A 238 11.99 -33.89 8.78
C GLU A 238 12.46 -32.49 8.33
N ASN A 239 13.74 -32.33 7.98
CA ASN A 239 14.25 -31.03 7.58
C ASN A 239 13.68 -30.59 6.23
N ARG A 240 13.19 -29.37 6.18
CA ARG A 240 12.53 -28.80 4.99
C ARG A 240 13.07 -27.42 4.68
N LEU A 241 13.39 -27.20 3.40
CA LEU A 241 13.74 -25.89 2.85
C LEU A 241 12.61 -25.42 1.96
N GLY A 242 11.98 -24.30 2.32
CA GLY A 242 10.94 -23.66 1.54
C GLY A 242 11.44 -22.41 0.86
N PHE A 243 10.87 -22.07 -0.30
CA PHE A 243 11.07 -20.79 -0.95
C PHE A 243 9.76 -20.28 -1.54
N LEU A 244 9.64 -18.96 -1.64
CA LEU A 244 8.56 -18.22 -2.30
C LEU A 244 9.16 -17.05 -3.05
N ALA A 245 8.69 -16.81 -4.27
CA ALA A 245 8.94 -15.59 -5.01
C ALA A 245 7.62 -15.09 -5.59
N SER A 246 7.32 -13.81 -5.38
CA SER A 246 6.13 -13.17 -5.93
C SER A 246 6.47 -11.82 -6.52
N LEU A 247 5.90 -11.52 -7.68
CA LEU A 247 6.03 -10.24 -8.38
C LEU A 247 4.62 -9.72 -8.71
N SER A 248 4.43 -8.42 -8.60
CA SER A 248 3.18 -7.76 -8.95
C SER A 248 3.43 -6.44 -9.67
N TYR A 249 2.62 -6.18 -10.64
CA TYR A 249 2.50 -4.91 -11.34
C TYR A 249 1.04 -4.51 -11.45
N LYS A 250 0.71 -3.24 -11.17
CA LYS A 250 -0.64 -2.70 -11.32
C LYS A 250 -0.54 -1.27 -11.85
N ASN A 251 -1.37 -0.95 -12.83
CA ASN A 251 -1.56 0.41 -13.33
C ASN A 251 -3.06 0.74 -13.26
N THR A 252 -3.40 1.86 -12.64
CA THR A 252 -4.78 2.34 -12.55
C THR A 252 -4.86 3.78 -13.01
N THR A 253 -5.93 4.07 -13.76
CA THR A 253 -6.20 5.39 -14.30
C THR A 253 -7.53 5.90 -13.74
N THR A 254 -7.52 7.13 -13.25
CA THR A 254 -8.73 7.80 -12.74
C THR A 254 -8.87 9.13 -13.45
N PHE A 255 -10.08 9.45 -13.89
CA PHE A 255 -10.40 10.72 -14.51
C PHE A 255 -11.69 11.28 -13.93
N TYR A 256 -11.66 12.54 -13.55
CA TYR A 256 -12.82 13.30 -13.10
C TYR A 256 -12.99 14.50 -14.03
N GLU A 257 -14.05 14.49 -14.81
CA GLU A 257 -14.48 15.62 -15.64
C GLU A 257 -15.37 16.52 -14.82
N GLY A 258 -15.14 17.83 -14.87
CA GLY A 258 -15.91 18.82 -14.13
C GLY A 258 -15.78 18.68 -12.60
N ALA A 259 -14.64 18.25 -12.08
CA ALA A 259 -14.38 18.15 -10.64
C ALA A 259 -14.53 19.52 -9.98
N GLU A 260 -15.29 19.59 -8.90
CA GLU A 260 -15.54 20.81 -8.15
C GLU A 260 -14.81 20.81 -6.81
N ASN A 261 -14.19 21.95 -6.48
CA ASN A 261 -13.56 22.20 -5.19
C ASN A 261 -13.89 23.62 -4.73
N ASN A 262 -15.03 23.78 -4.04
CA ASN A 262 -15.58 25.04 -3.65
C ASN A 262 -15.33 25.31 -2.17
N PHE A 263 -15.04 26.58 -1.84
CA PHE A 263 -14.88 27.04 -0.47
C PHE A 263 -15.95 28.05 -0.12
N TYR A 264 -16.52 27.87 1.06
CA TYR A 264 -17.58 28.72 1.58
C TYR A 264 -17.17 29.27 2.95
N ARG A 265 -17.60 30.47 3.27
CA ARG A 265 -17.41 31.09 4.56
C ARG A 265 -18.74 31.49 5.18
N ARG A 266 -18.76 31.64 6.50
CA ARG A 266 -19.89 32.18 7.18
C ARG A 266 -19.99 33.69 6.90
N ASN A 267 -21.22 34.20 6.67
CA ASN A 267 -21.47 35.62 6.53
C ASN A 267 -21.04 36.38 7.82
N ALA A 268 -20.52 37.59 7.67
CA ALA A 268 -20.15 38.45 8.78
C ALA A 268 -21.37 38.88 9.61
N ASP A 269 -22.54 39.05 8.98
CA ASP A 269 -23.82 39.25 9.65
C ASP A 269 -24.34 37.91 10.18
N THR A 270 -24.39 37.77 11.49
CA THR A 270 -24.82 36.54 12.18
C THR A 270 -26.32 36.24 12.01
N SER A 271 -27.12 37.17 11.49
CA SER A 271 -28.54 36.96 11.15
C SER A 271 -28.73 36.27 9.79
N VAL A 272 -27.68 36.24 8.94
CA VAL A 272 -27.68 35.54 7.66
C VAL A 272 -27.15 34.13 7.88
N PHE A 273 -27.98 33.11 7.61
CA PHE A 273 -27.65 31.71 7.83
C PHE A 273 -27.02 31.05 6.61
N GLU A 274 -27.14 31.65 5.41
CA GLU A 274 -26.55 31.19 4.18
C GLU A 274 -25.02 31.39 4.20
N LEU A 275 -24.29 30.41 3.64
CA LEU A 275 -22.87 30.54 3.46
C LEU A 275 -22.57 31.41 2.23
N GLU A 276 -21.58 32.28 2.36
CA GLU A 276 -21.02 33.01 1.23
C GLU A 276 -19.99 32.16 0.50
N THR A 277 -20.06 32.16 -0.83
CA THR A 277 -19.05 31.52 -1.66
C THR A 277 -17.81 32.38 -1.66
N ASP A 278 -16.73 31.82 -1.12
CA ASP A 278 -15.40 32.45 -1.07
C ASP A 278 -14.59 32.19 -2.35
N ARG A 279 -14.59 30.93 -2.78
CA ARG A 279 -13.90 30.47 -3.97
C ARG A 279 -14.63 29.31 -4.62
N THR A 280 -14.80 29.37 -5.93
CA THR A 280 -15.22 28.23 -6.74
C THR A 280 -14.06 27.76 -7.61
N GLN A 281 -13.92 26.47 -7.77
CA GLN A 281 -12.95 25.85 -8.66
C GLN A 281 -13.62 24.66 -9.36
N THR A 282 -13.63 24.69 -10.69
CA THR A 282 -14.19 23.61 -11.51
C THR A 282 -13.20 23.26 -12.62
N GLY A 283 -13.01 22.00 -12.89
CA GLY A 283 -12.08 21.56 -13.95
C GLY A 283 -11.92 20.05 -14.02
N ASP A 284 -10.95 19.62 -14.80
CA ASP A 284 -10.70 18.22 -15.09
C ASP A 284 -9.44 17.75 -14.36
N LEU A 285 -9.48 16.53 -13.85
CA LEU A 285 -8.39 15.92 -13.09
C LEU A 285 -8.11 14.50 -13.57
N GLY A 286 -6.95 14.29 -14.18
CA GLY A 286 -6.42 12.98 -14.53
C GLY A 286 -5.41 12.50 -13.50
N ARG A 287 -5.47 11.20 -13.17
CA ARG A 287 -4.51 10.56 -12.27
C ARG A 287 -4.12 9.19 -12.81
N ASN A 288 -2.83 8.91 -12.84
CA ASN A 288 -2.28 7.58 -13.12
C ASN A 288 -1.50 7.09 -11.92
N ASN A 289 -1.75 5.86 -11.49
CA ASN A 289 -1.11 5.25 -10.34
C ASN A 289 -0.50 3.90 -10.73
N VAL A 290 0.82 3.80 -10.62
CA VAL A 290 1.62 2.61 -10.89
C VAL A 290 2.10 2.00 -9.59
N LEU A 291 1.93 0.70 -9.43
CA LEU A 291 2.36 -0.06 -8.27
C LEU A 291 3.14 -1.29 -8.71
N VAL A 292 4.39 -1.40 -8.25
CA VAL A 292 5.26 -2.55 -8.47
C VAL A 292 5.63 -3.14 -7.13
N SER A 293 5.56 -4.46 -6.97
CA SER A 293 6.01 -5.10 -5.74
C SER A 293 6.70 -6.42 -6.00
N GLY A 294 7.66 -6.74 -5.13
CA GLY A 294 8.37 -8.01 -5.10
C GLY A 294 8.46 -8.57 -3.69
N LEU A 295 8.18 -9.86 -3.54
CA LEU A 295 8.35 -10.60 -2.30
C LEU A 295 9.20 -11.84 -2.56
N LEU A 296 10.31 -11.97 -1.83
CA LEU A 296 11.15 -13.16 -1.79
C LEU A 296 11.13 -13.71 -0.37
N GLY A 297 10.79 -14.98 -0.23
CA GLY A 297 10.76 -15.68 1.04
C GLY A 297 11.56 -16.97 0.98
N THR A 298 12.28 -17.25 2.05
CA THR A 298 12.90 -18.56 2.28
C THR A 298 12.69 -18.97 3.73
N SER A 299 12.59 -20.27 3.97
CA SER A 299 12.50 -20.80 5.32
C SER A 299 13.20 -22.14 5.42
N PHE A 300 13.80 -22.38 6.55
CA PHE A 300 14.37 -23.66 6.92
C PHE A 300 13.68 -24.18 8.18
N LYS A 301 13.07 -25.35 8.09
CA LYS A 301 12.40 -26.02 9.18
C LYS A 301 13.15 -27.30 9.52
N THR A 302 13.47 -27.46 10.80
CA THR A 302 13.92 -28.71 11.41
C THR A 302 12.80 -29.26 12.30
N GLU A 303 13.05 -30.35 12.97
CA GLU A 303 12.11 -30.93 13.94
C GLU A 303 11.71 -29.96 15.06
N LYS A 304 12.67 -29.20 15.59
CA LYS A 304 12.49 -28.32 16.77
C LYS A 304 12.54 -26.83 16.45
N SER A 305 12.97 -26.46 15.24
CA SER A 305 13.21 -25.05 14.90
C SER A 305 12.70 -24.72 13.52
N LYS A 306 12.21 -23.49 13.36
CA LYS A 306 11.86 -22.91 12.06
C LYS A 306 12.50 -21.54 11.95
N TYR A 307 13.25 -21.31 10.90
CA TYR A 307 13.80 -20.01 10.52
C TYR A 307 13.10 -19.51 9.27
N LYS A 308 12.84 -18.22 9.19
CA LYS A 308 12.19 -17.59 8.03
C LYS A 308 12.88 -16.27 7.72
N LEU A 309 13.17 -16.04 6.44
CA LEU A 309 13.61 -14.76 5.89
C LEU A 309 12.66 -14.34 4.79
N ASN A 310 12.05 -13.16 4.93
CA ASN A 310 11.24 -12.52 3.91
C ASN A 310 11.86 -11.18 3.54
N LEU A 311 11.97 -10.92 2.24
CA LEU A 311 12.38 -9.64 1.67
C LEU A 311 11.22 -9.09 0.85
N LEU A 312 10.71 -7.93 1.22
CA LEU A 312 9.61 -7.24 0.55
C LEU A 312 10.11 -5.90 0.03
N HIS A 313 9.81 -5.60 -1.23
CA HIS A 313 9.95 -4.26 -1.79
C HIS A 313 8.66 -3.87 -2.50
N ILE A 314 8.19 -2.67 -2.21
CA ILE A 314 7.02 -2.05 -2.84
C ILE A 314 7.44 -0.68 -3.36
N GLN A 315 7.14 -0.40 -4.63
CA GLN A 315 7.37 0.86 -5.30
C GLN A 315 6.07 1.35 -5.90
N ASN A 316 5.71 2.59 -5.61
CA ASN A 316 4.51 3.24 -6.13
C ASN A 316 4.85 4.63 -6.67
N GLY A 317 4.29 4.97 -7.82
CA GLY A 317 4.33 6.30 -8.42
C GLY A 317 2.91 6.75 -8.77
N GLU A 318 2.52 7.93 -8.32
CA GLU A 318 1.24 8.55 -8.60
C GLU A 318 1.47 9.87 -9.33
N SER A 319 1.04 9.94 -10.60
CA SER A 319 1.04 11.14 -11.44
C SER A 319 -0.34 11.76 -11.43
N THR A 320 -0.42 13.07 -11.22
CA THR A 320 -1.68 13.82 -11.26
C THR A 320 -1.51 15.03 -12.17
N ALA A 321 -2.45 15.23 -13.10
CA ALA A 321 -2.52 16.40 -13.96
C ALA A 321 -3.94 16.96 -13.91
N GLY A 322 -4.06 18.25 -13.66
CA GLY A 322 -5.36 18.93 -13.59
C GLY A 322 -5.33 20.28 -14.29
N TYR A 323 -6.47 20.67 -14.81
CA TYR A 323 -6.71 21.99 -15.36
C TYR A 323 -8.03 22.53 -14.82
N PHE A 324 -7.97 23.68 -14.14
CA PHE A 324 -9.10 24.24 -13.42
C PHE A 324 -9.36 25.69 -13.80
N SER A 325 -10.62 26.07 -13.88
CA SER A 325 -11.09 27.46 -13.83
C SER A 325 -11.42 27.80 -12.38
N GLN A 326 -10.85 28.85 -11.86
CA GLN A 326 -11.04 29.29 -10.49
C GLN A 326 -11.55 30.72 -10.43
N THR A 327 -12.59 30.96 -9.61
CA THR A 327 -13.14 32.28 -9.31
C THR A 327 -12.95 32.59 -7.82
N LEU A 328 -12.33 33.70 -7.51
CA LEU A 328 -12.25 34.25 -6.16
C LEU A 328 -13.33 35.33 -5.98
N ASN A 329 -14.13 35.22 -4.92
CA ASN A 329 -15.25 36.10 -4.61
C ASN A 329 -14.92 36.95 -3.36
N PHE A 330 -13.83 37.70 -3.39
CA PHE A 330 -13.49 38.65 -2.33
C PHE A 330 -14.18 40.03 -2.59
N THR A 331 -13.38 41.08 -2.65
CA THR A 331 -13.82 42.45 -2.99
C THR A 331 -14.09 42.62 -4.48
N ASP A 332 -13.29 41.92 -5.32
CA ASP A 332 -13.43 41.87 -6.77
C ASP A 332 -13.50 40.44 -7.24
N PHE A 333 -14.28 40.16 -8.28
CA PHE A 333 -14.32 38.82 -8.91
C PHE A 333 -13.08 38.66 -9.79
N ILE A 334 -12.18 37.75 -9.37
CA ILE A 334 -10.99 37.40 -10.13
C ILE A 334 -11.15 36.01 -10.68
N ASN A 335 -11.10 35.88 -12.02
CA ASN A 335 -11.12 34.61 -12.72
C ASN A 335 -9.74 34.29 -13.26
N PHE A 336 -9.26 33.09 -13.05
CA PHE A 336 -8.00 32.60 -13.61
C PHE A 336 -8.05 31.11 -13.87
N SER A 337 -7.19 30.67 -14.80
CA SER A 337 -6.98 29.25 -15.06
C SER A 337 -5.78 28.77 -14.28
N LYS A 338 -5.82 27.52 -13.82
CA LYS A 338 -4.80 26.90 -13.02
C LYS A 338 -4.48 25.52 -13.57
N ASP A 339 -3.23 25.28 -13.92
CA ASP A 339 -2.70 23.93 -14.10
C ASP A 339 -2.21 23.38 -12.76
N ASN A 340 -2.36 22.07 -12.56
CA ASN A 340 -1.85 21.36 -11.40
C ASN A 340 -1.13 20.09 -11.87
N LEU A 341 0.17 20.02 -11.64
CA LEU A 341 0.99 18.86 -11.99
C LEU A 341 1.67 18.32 -10.74
N GLU A 342 1.46 17.04 -10.45
CA GLU A 342 2.02 16.41 -9.27
C GLU A 342 2.59 15.03 -9.61
N TYR A 343 3.69 14.68 -8.97
CA TYR A 343 4.21 13.32 -8.97
C TYR A 343 4.71 12.94 -7.58
N THR A 344 4.03 11.99 -6.98
CA THR A 344 4.40 11.44 -5.67
C THR A 344 4.93 10.03 -5.83
N GLN A 345 6.10 9.78 -5.26
CA GLN A 345 6.75 8.48 -5.23
C GLN A 345 6.77 7.93 -3.81
N ARG A 346 6.33 6.68 -3.63
CA ARG A 346 6.28 6.00 -2.34
C ARG A 346 6.99 4.66 -2.44
N SER A 347 7.77 4.29 -1.44
CA SER A 347 8.39 2.97 -1.39
C SER A 347 8.47 2.42 0.03
N ILE A 348 8.35 1.09 0.13
CA ILE A 348 8.60 0.33 1.36
C ILE A 348 9.56 -0.79 1.03
N THR A 349 10.61 -0.89 1.82
CA THR A 349 11.53 -2.04 1.80
C THR A 349 11.58 -2.64 3.20
N ASN A 350 11.26 -3.91 3.31
CA ASN A 350 11.25 -4.64 4.57
C ASN A 350 12.05 -5.94 4.43
N ALA A 351 12.85 -6.25 5.45
CA ALA A 351 13.48 -7.55 5.60
C ALA A 351 13.04 -8.13 6.95
N LEU A 352 12.33 -9.23 6.95
CA LEU A 352 11.90 -9.94 8.16
C LEU A 352 12.70 -11.23 8.32
N LEU A 353 13.49 -11.32 9.38
CA LEU A 353 14.12 -12.54 9.85
C LEU A 353 13.43 -12.99 11.13
N SER A 354 12.93 -14.21 11.17
CA SER A 354 12.25 -14.74 12.36
C SER A 354 12.63 -16.18 12.64
N GLY A 355 12.53 -16.57 13.91
CA GLY A 355 12.78 -17.92 14.37
C GLY A 355 11.76 -18.37 15.40
N ILE A 356 11.39 -19.66 15.32
CA ILE A 356 10.52 -20.35 16.26
C ILE A 356 11.28 -21.58 16.72
N HIS A 357 11.40 -21.78 18.04
CA HIS A 357 12.13 -22.87 18.65
C HIS A 357 11.31 -23.51 19.75
N SER A 358 11.13 -24.82 19.69
CA SER A 358 10.45 -25.60 20.74
C SER A 358 11.39 -26.64 21.35
N ASN A 359 11.17 -26.98 22.62
CA ASN A 359 11.85 -28.11 23.26
C ASN A 359 11.24 -29.45 22.79
N GLU A 360 11.83 -30.58 23.22
CA GLU A 360 11.47 -31.94 22.75
C GLU A 360 9.99 -32.28 23.00
N ASP A 361 9.47 -31.93 24.14
CA ASP A 361 8.11 -32.18 24.59
C ASP A 361 7.14 -31.05 24.24
N ALA A 362 7.59 -30.03 23.47
CA ALA A 362 6.82 -28.87 23.08
C ALA A 362 6.15 -28.11 24.27
N SER A 363 6.69 -28.31 25.50
CA SER A 363 6.16 -27.67 26.70
C SER A 363 6.43 -26.16 26.73
N TRP A 364 7.43 -25.69 26.01
CA TRP A 364 7.68 -24.27 25.80
C TRP A 364 8.14 -23.99 24.36
N THR A 365 7.82 -22.79 23.88
CA THR A 365 8.20 -22.29 22.55
C THR A 365 8.72 -20.88 22.69
N THR A 366 9.87 -20.62 22.06
CA THR A 366 10.45 -19.28 21.96
C THR A 366 10.28 -18.78 20.53
N GLU A 367 9.73 -17.58 20.39
CA GLU A 367 9.58 -16.88 19.10
C GLU A 367 10.36 -15.57 19.13
N TRP A 368 11.03 -15.25 18.03
CA TRP A 368 11.73 -13.98 17.87
C TRP A 368 11.61 -13.49 16.42
N ALA A 369 11.63 -12.17 16.26
CA ALA A 369 11.62 -11.53 14.95
C ALA A 369 12.52 -10.29 14.94
N LEU A 370 13.21 -10.09 13.81
CA LEU A 370 13.97 -8.89 13.48
C LEU A 370 13.46 -8.37 12.14
N SER A 371 12.98 -7.13 12.10
CA SER A 371 12.30 -6.59 10.93
C SER A 371 12.72 -5.14 10.60
N PRO A 372 13.95 -4.91 10.11
CA PRO A 372 14.30 -3.60 9.61
C PRO A 372 13.39 -3.22 8.43
N THR A 373 12.79 -2.02 8.54
CA THR A 373 11.89 -1.48 7.52
C THR A 373 12.30 -0.05 7.17
N MET A 374 12.33 0.25 5.89
CA MET A 374 12.52 1.59 5.34
C MET A 374 11.26 1.98 4.56
N SER A 375 10.61 3.04 5.01
CA SER A 375 9.49 3.69 4.30
C SER A 375 9.94 5.05 3.80
N LYS A 376 9.58 5.39 2.56
CA LYS A 376 9.96 6.65 1.93
C LYS A 376 8.81 7.19 1.10
N ILE A 377 8.51 8.49 1.28
CA ILE A 377 7.63 9.26 0.40
C ILE A 377 8.42 10.46 -0.14
N GLN A 378 8.20 10.80 -1.39
CA GLN A 378 8.84 11.92 -2.06
C GLN A 378 7.86 12.54 -3.06
N ASP A 379 7.54 13.80 -2.85
CA ASP A 379 6.87 14.63 -3.83
C ASP A 379 7.94 15.15 -4.79
N LYS A 380 8.05 14.47 -5.93
CA LYS A 380 9.07 14.76 -6.95
C LYS A 380 8.69 15.96 -7.80
N ASP A 381 7.41 16.24 -7.90
CA ASP A 381 6.88 17.34 -8.67
C ASP A 381 5.63 17.89 -7.98
N ILE A 382 5.58 19.19 -7.81
CA ILE A 382 4.40 19.96 -7.39
C ILE A 382 4.47 21.29 -8.11
N ARG A 383 3.63 21.50 -9.09
CA ARG A 383 3.54 22.73 -9.89
C ARG A 383 2.09 23.16 -9.98
N THR A 384 1.88 24.42 -9.71
CA THR A 384 0.53 25.04 -9.78
C THR A 384 0.61 26.44 -10.35
#